data_9a770c6773fd0471fac46f539a846d59
#
_entry.id   9a770c6773fd0471fac46f539a846d59
#
_cell.length_a   1.000
_cell.length_b   1.000
_cell.length_c   1.000
_cell.angle_alpha   90.00
_cell.angle_beta   90.00
_cell.angle_gamma   90.00
#
_symmetry.space_group_name_H-M   'P 1'
#
loop_
_entity.id
_entity.type
_entity.pdbx_description
1 polymer ?
#
loop_
_entity_poly.entity_id
_entity_poly.type
_entity_poly.pdbx_seq_one_letter_code
_entity_poly.pdbx_strand_id
1 'polypeptide(L)'
;WFDRHVDAINEPQRPIPSGRMPGRWGLYIAIVWTLISLVVASLLGPWGFGAAVIGLLLAWAYSAPPLRLKENGWWGNAACGISYEGIAWTTGAAVMAGGHMPDVRSLWLALLYSIGTHGIMTLNDFKAVAGDRAMGVRSLPVQLGEQRAGNVACWFMALPQLLVIILLFAW
;
A
#
# COMPACT_ATOMS: atom_id res chain seq x y z
N TRP A 1 -9.81 7.81 9.00
CA TRP A 1 -10.09 8.99 9.82
C TRP A 1 -9.31 10.21 9.33
N PHE A 2 -8.03 10.06 9.00
CA PHE A 2 -7.21 11.17 8.47
C PHE A 2 -7.74 11.69 7.12
N ASP A 3 -8.38 10.85 6.33
CA ASP A 3 -8.85 11.12 4.98
C ASP A 3 -10.27 11.65 4.89
N ARG A 4 -10.94 11.82 6.03
CA ARG A 4 -12.36 12.17 6.09
C ARG A 4 -12.76 13.38 5.26
N HIS A 5 -11.85 14.35 5.08
CA HIS A 5 -12.11 15.56 4.30
C HIS A 5 -12.02 15.30 2.79
N VAL A 6 -11.02 14.52 2.36
CA VAL A 6 -10.87 14.09 0.95
C VAL A 6 -11.98 13.12 0.58
N ASP A 7 -12.27 12.15 1.47
CA ASP A 7 -13.34 11.18 1.27
C ASP A 7 -14.73 11.84 1.21
N ALA A 8 -14.94 12.97 1.89
CA ALA A 8 -16.20 13.71 1.81
C ALA A 8 -16.47 14.27 0.39
N ILE A 9 -15.42 14.46 -0.40
CA ILE A 9 -15.53 14.91 -1.80
C ILE A 9 -15.61 13.71 -2.74
N ASN A 10 -14.66 12.77 -2.61
CA ASN A 10 -14.51 11.67 -3.56
C ASN A 10 -15.49 10.51 -3.31
N GLU A 11 -15.79 10.21 -2.05
CA GLU A 11 -16.62 9.07 -1.64
C GLU A 11 -17.48 9.41 -0.39
N PRO A 12 -18.44 10.32 -0.50
CA PRO A 12 -19.23 10.82 0.63
C PRO A 12 -20.06 9.73 1.33
N GLN A 13 -20.31 8.61 0.67
CA GLN A 13 -21.04 7.46 1.21
C GLN A 13 -20.21 6.60 2.18
N ARG A 14 -18.89 6.80 2.31
CA ARG A 14 -18.04 6.07 3.28
C ARG A 14 -18.51 6.29 4.71
N PRO A 15 -18.27 5.34 5.64
CA PRO A 15 -18.82 5.39 7.00
C PRO A 15 -18.47 6.66 7.79
N ILE A 16 -17.28 7.20 7.63
CA ILE A 16 -16.83 8.40 8.37
C ILE A 16 -17.41 9.68 7.76
N PRO A 17 -17.25 9.97 6.45
CA PRO A 17 -17.82 11.17 5.85
C PRO A 17 -19.35 11.22 5.94
N SER A 18 -20.04 10.09 5.81
CA SER A 18 -21.49 9.99 5.90
C SER A 18 -22.06 10.17 7.32
N GLY A 19 -21.20 10.27 8.34
CA GLY A 19 -21.61 10.38 9.72
C GLY A 19 -22.05 9.05 10.38
N ARG A 20 -22.06 7.92 9.65
CA ARG A 20 -22.36 6.60 10.24
C ARG A 20 -21.35 6.17 11.29
N MET A 21 -20.11 6.69 11.21
CA MET A 21 -19.07 6.51 12.22
C MET A 21 -18.66 7.89 12.76
N PRO A 22 -19.27 8.37 13.86
CA PRO A 22 -19.09 9.74 14.36
C PRO A 22 -17.75 9.92 15.10
N GLY A 23 -17.31 11.16 15.21
CA GLY A 23 -16.21 11.58 16.05
C GLY A 23 -14.88 10.94 15.71
N ARG A 24 -14.20 10.38 16.71
CA ARG A 24 -12.87 9.76 16.57
C ARG A 24 -12.89 8.23 16.55
N TRP A 25 -14.06 7.60 16.42
CA TRP A 25 -14.17 6.15 16.47
C TRP A 25 -13.30 5.44 15.45
N GLY A 26 -13.23 5.98 14.22
CA GLY A 26 -12.34 5.41 13.20
C GLY A 26 -10.87 5.40 13.61
N LEU A 27 -10.40 6.44 14.33
CA LEU A 27 -9.05 6.48 14.87
C LEU A 27 -8.84 5.48 16.00
N TYR A 28 -9.79 5.39 16.93
CA TYR A 28 -9.71 4.43 18.05
C TYR A 28 -9.68 2.98 17.54
N ILE A 29 -10.53 2.66 16.57
CA ILE A 29 -10.53 1.34 15.94
C ILE A 29 -9.17 1.06 15.29
N ALA A 30 -8.60 2.01 14.55
CA ALA A 30 -7.29 1.84 13.93
C ALA A 30 -6.19 1.57 14.97
N ILE A 31 -6.19 2.28 16.11
CA ILE A 31 -5.23 2.05 17.21
C ILE A 31 -5.41 0.66 17.81
N VAL A 32 -6.64 0.28 18.14
CA VAL A 32 -6.94 -1.04 18.74
C VAL A 32 -6.52 -2.17 17.79
N TRP A 33 -6.87 -2.08 16.50
CA TRP A 33 -6.46 -3.08 15.53
C TRP A 33 -4.94 -3.12 15.32
N THR A 34 -4.24 -1.99 15.39
CA THR A 34 -2.77 -1.95 15.38
C THR A 34 -2.19 -2.76 16.53
N LEU A 35 -2.70 -2.56 17.75
CA LEU A 35 -2.23 -3.30 18.93
C LEU A 35 -2.54 -4.80 18.84
N ILE A 36 -3.76 -5.16 18.43
CA ILE A 36 -4.14 -6.57 18.20
C ILE A 36 -3.23 -7.20 17.16
N SER A 37 -2.97 -6.51 16.04
CA SER A 37 -2.09 -7.00 14.98
C SER A 37 -0.68 -7.27 15.48
N LEU A 38 -0.12 -6.40 16.34
CA LEU A 38 1.21 -6.61 16.94
C LEU A 38 1.22 -7.84 17.85
N VAL A 39 0.17 -8.02 18.67
CA VAL A 39 0.05 -9.19 19.56
C VAL A 39 -0.02 -10.47 18.74
N VAL A 40 -0.87 -10.52 17.71
CA VAL A 40 -0.98 -11.70 16.85
C VAL A 40 0.33 -11.95 16.09
N ALA A 41 0.96 -10.90 15.55
CA ALA A 41 2.21 -11.02 14.81
C ALA A 41 3.37 -11.55 15.68
N SER A 42 3.35 -11.30 17.01
CA SER A 42 4.37 -11.83 17.91
C SER A 42 4.41 -13.37 17.97
N LEU A 43 3.35 -14.04 17.50
CA LEU A 43 3.25 -15.49 17.40
C LEU A 43 3.84 -16.06 16.10
N LEU A 44 4.18 -15.20 15.13
CA LEU A 44 4.61 -15.60 13.77
C LEU A 44 6.12 -15.76 13.61
N GLY A 45 6.88 -15.67 14.71
CA GLY A 45 8.33 -15.67 14.68
C GLY A 45 8.94 -14.32 14.29
N PRO A 46 10.25 -14.15 14.36
CA PRO A 46 10.93 -12.85 14.26
C PRO A 46 10.76 -12.18 12.89
N TRP A 47 10.78 -12.92 11.80
CA TRP A 47 10.61 -12.39 10.45
C TRP A 47 9.16 -11.95 10.19
N GLY A 48 8.19 -12.76 10.59
CA GLY A 48 6.77 -12.41 10.50
C GLY A 48 6.42 -11.19 11.37
N PHE A 49 6.95 -11.15 12.59
CA PHE A 49 6.78 -9.99 13.46
C PHE A 49 7.40 -8.73 12.89
N GLY A 50 8.65 -8.81 12.41
CA GLY A 50 9.34 -7.68 11.77
C GLY A 50 8.59 -7.14 10.55
N ALA A 51 8.10 -8.03 9.69
CA ALA A 51 7.30 -7.68 8.52
C ALA A 51 5.98 -6.95 8.93
N ALA A 52 5.29 -7.46 9.96
CA ALA A 52 4.08 -6.84 10.48
C ALA A 52 4.34 -5.44 11.06
N VAL A 53 5.44 -5.26 11.82
CA VAL A 53 5.84 -3.94 12.34
C VAL A 53 6.08 -2.95 11.20
N ILE A 54 6.85 -3.34 10.18
CA ILE A 54 7.11 -2.49 9.01
C ILE A 54 5.81 -2.15 8.28
N GLY A 55 4.94 -3.14 8.07
CA GLY A 55 3.62 -2.94 7.44
C GLY A 55 2.74 -1.95 8.20
N LEU A 56 2.68 -2.05 9.52
CA LEU A 56 1.93 -1.12 10.37
C LEU A 56 2.53 0.29 10.34
N LEU A 57 3.86 0.41 10.37
CA LEU A 57 4.53 1.72 10.23
C LEU A 57 4.20 2.36 8.89
N LEU A 58 4.23 1.61 7.79
CA LEU A 58 3.85 2.11 6.47
C LEU A 58 2.37 2.48 6.41
N ALA A 59 1.47 1.70 7.02
CA ALA A 59 0.05 1.99 7.05
C ALA A 59 -0.24 3.32 7.79
N TRP A 60 0.43 3.57 8.90
CA TRP A 60 0.33 4.85 9.61
C TRP A 60 0.98 5.99 8.82
N ALA A 61 2.20 5.79 8.29
CA ALA A 61 2.90 6.78 7.48
C ALA A 61 2.12 7.16 6.21
N TYR A 62 1.35 6.24 5.66
CA TYR A 62 0.52 6.46 4.48
C TYR A 62 -0.52 7.55 4.70
N SER A 63 -1.22 7.54 5.83
CA SER A 63 -2.33 8.47 6.08
C SER A 63 -2.08 9.49 7.19
N ALA A 64 -1.22 9.19 8.18
CA ALA A 64 -1.04 10.04 9.35
C ALA A 64 0.04 11.12 9.14
N PRO A 65 -0.19 12.35 9.67
CA PRO A 65 0.88 13.35 9.76
C PRO A 65 2.06 12.83 10.62
N PRO A 66 3.30 13.28 10.37
CA PRO A 66 3.66 14.29 9.39
C PRO A 66 3.93 13.76 7.99
N LEU A 67 4.04 12.44 7.78
CA LEU A 67 4.51 11.86 6.51
C LEU A 67 3.44 11.91 5.42
N ARG A 68 2.23 11.41 5.71
CA ARG A 68 1.10 11.36 4.76
C ARG A 68 1.52 10.97 3.34
N LEU A 69 2.21 9.83 3.19
CA LEU A 69 2.82 9.39 1.92
C LEU A 69 1.85 9.41 0.73
N LYS A 70 0.58 9.18 0.99
CA LYS A 70 -0.50 9.22 0.00
C LYS A 70 -0.69 10.59 -0.70
N GLU A 71 -0.20 11.69 -0.09
CA GLU A 71 -0.27 13.01 -0.72
C GLU A 71 0.69 13.15 -1.90
N ASN A 72 1.59 12.18 -2.08
CA ASN A 72 2.46 12.09 -3.23
C ASN A 72 2.33 10.71 -3.89
N GLY A 73 1.88 10.66 -5.14
CA GLY A 73 1.60 9.42 -5.85
C GLY A 73 2.80 8.48 -5.97
N TRP A 74 4.03 8.98 -6.03
CA TRP A 74 5.22 8.11 -6.05
C TRP A 74 5.39 7.35 -4.74
N TRP A 75 5.39 8.06 -3.62
CA TRP A 75 5.59 7.46 -2.28
C TRP A 75 4.37 6.70 -1.80
N GLY A 76 3.17 7.22 -2.05
CA GLY A 76 1.91 6.56 -1.69
C GLY A 76 1.75 5.22 -2.40
N ASN A 77 1.94 5.20 -3.73
CA ASN A 77 1.80 3.98 -4.51
C ASN A 77 2.93 2.97 -4.20
N ALA A 78 4.15 3.43 -3.93
CA ALA A 78 5.23 2.58 -3.46
C ALA A 78 4.91 1.94 -2.08
N ALA A 79 4.40 2.73 -1.13
CA ALA A 79 4.00 2.21 0.18
C ALA A 79 2.87 1.17 0.07
N CYS A 80 1.90 1.39 -0.81
CA CYS A 80 0.86 0.41 -1.11
C CYS A 80 1.45 -0.88 -1.72
N GLY A 81 2.30 -0.77 -2.74
CA GLY A 81 2.92 -1.92 -3.38
C GLY A 81 3.75 -2.76 -2.40
N ILE A 82 4.58 -2.12 -1.59
CA ILE A 82 5.37 -2.80 -0.56
C ILE A 82 4.45 -3.47 0.48
N SER A 83 3.38 -2.80 0.91
CA SER A 83 2.49 -3.34 1.95
C SER A 83 1.64 -4.50 1.45
N TYR A 84 0.99 -4.34 0.28
CA TYR A 84 0.05 -5.33 -0.24
C TYR A 84 0.75 -6.58 -0.80
N GLU A 85 1.89 -6.42 -1.46
CA GLU A 85 2.60 -7.53 -2.06
C GLU A 85 3.86 -7.89 -1.27
N GLY A 86 4.80 -6.97 -1.12
CA GLY A 86 6.10 -7.25 -0.56
C GLY A 86 6.04 -7.81 0.86
N ILE A 87 5.39 -7.09 1.76
CA ILE A 87 5.31 -7.47 3.18
C ILE A 87 4.36 -8.65 3.38
N ALA A 88 3.20 -8.65 2.73
CA ALA A 88 2.24 -9.74 2.83
C ALA A 88 2.84 -11.06 2.33
N TRP A 89 3.49 -11.05 1.18
CA TRP A 89 4.18 -12.20 0.61
C TRP A 89 5.32 -12.68 1.51
N THR A 90 6.20 -11.75 1.94
CA THR A 90 7.34 -12.08 2.81
C THR A 90 6.88 -12.69 4.13
N THR A 91 5.80 -12.15 4.72
CA THR A 91 5.21 -12.70 5.96
C THR A 91 4.70 -14.12 5.74
N GLY A 92 3.91 -14.34 4.69
CA GLY A 92 3.41 -15.67 4.36
C GLY A 92 4.54 -16.68 4.11
N ALA A 93 5.56 -16.30 3.34
CA ALA A 93 6.71 -17.13 3.06
C ALA A 93 7.54 -17.45 4.32
N ALA A 94 7.70 -16.48 5.24
CA ALA A 94 8.40 -16.70 6.51
C ALA A 94 7.63 -17.66 7.43
N VAL A 95 6.31 -17.55 7.49
CA VAL A 95 5.47 -18.49 8.25
C VAL A 95 5.61 -19.90 7.68
N MET A 96 5.53 -20.06 6.36
CA MET A 96 5.72 -21.37 5.70
C MET A 96 7.13 -21.94 5.87
N ALA A 97 8.13 -21.09 6.05
CA ALA A 97 9.51 -21.48 6.37
C ALA A 97 9.71 -21.75 7.88
N GLY A 98 8.64 -21.94 8.66
CA GLY A 98 8.73 -22.20 10.10
C GLY A 98 9.29 -21.05 10.93
N GLY A 99 9.05 -19.81 10.51
CA GLY A 99 9.53 -18.59 11.19
C GLY A 99 10.96 -18.18 10.79
N HIS A 100 11.55 -18.84 9.81
CA HIS A 100 12.88 -18.52 9.28
C HIS A 100 12.80 -17.54 8.10
N MET A 101 13.98 -17.06 7.66
CA MET A 101 14.06 -16.19 6.50
C MET A 101 13.56 -16.92 5.24
N PRO A 102 12.68 -16.31 4.46
CA PRO A 102 12.22 -16.89 3.19
C PRO A 102 13.33 -17.09 2.17
N ASP A 103 13.10 -18.02 1.24
CA ASP A 103 13.97 -18.21 0.08
C ASP A 103 14.13 -16.94 -0.73
N VAL A 104 15.34 -16.69 -1.22
CA VAL A 104 15.67 -15.48 -1.97
C VAL A 104 14.85 -15.31 -3.25
N ARG A 105 14.44 -16.40 -3.90
CA ARG A 105 13.58 -16.36 -5.09
C ARG A 105 12.20 -15.81 -4.74
N SER A 106 11.66 -16.23 -3.58
CA SER A 106 10.40 -15.71 -3.05
C SER A 106 10.48 -14.21 -2.77
N LEU A 107 11.60 -13.72 -2.24
CA LEU A 107 11.82 -12.30 -1.99
C LEU A 107 11.92 -11.48 -3.29
N TRP A 108 12.56 -12.02 -4.33
CA TRP A 108 12.60 -11.39 -5.65
C TRP A 108 11.20 -11.27 -6.26
N LEU A 109 10.40 -12.33 -6.17
CA LEU A 109 9.00 -12.27 -6.64
C LEU A 109 8.21 -11.23 -5.87
N ALA A 110 8.29 -11.23 -4.53
CA ALA A 110 7.64 -10.23 -3.70
C ALA A 110 8.00 -8.79 -4.09
N LEU A 111 9.29 -8.53 -4.36
CA LEU A 111 9.76 -7.22 -4.82
C LEU A 111 9.19 -6.84 -6.20
N LEU A 112 9.24 -7.75 -7.16
CA LEU A 112 8.75 -7.49 -8.53
C LEU A 112 7.24 -7.25 -8.54
N TYR A 113 6.46 -8.02 -7.78
CA TYR A 113 5.03 -7.78 -7.63
C TYR A 113 4.73 -6.48 -6.90
N SER A 114 5.53 -6.09 -5.90
CA SER A 114 5.41 -4.77 -5.25
C SER A 114 5.59 -3.62 -6.25
N ILE A 115 6.55 -3.75 -7.16
CA ILE A 115 6.76 -2.76 -8.24
C ILE A 115 5.56 -2.76 -9.20
N GLY A 116 5.03 -3.93 -9.57
CA GLY A 116 3.84 -4.03 -10.41
C GLY A 116 2.62 -3.36 -9.77
N THR A 117 2.44 -3.53 -8.47
CA THR A 117 1.33 -2.93 -7.72
C THR A 117 1.41 -1.40 -7.68
N HIS A 118 2.60 -0.81 -7.73
CA HIS A 118 2.72 0.65 -7.92
C HIS A 118 2.00 1.11 -9.20
N GLY A 119 2.12 0.37 -10.30
CA GLY A 119 1.38 0.65 -11.53
C GLY A 119 -0.13 0.52 -11.38
N ILE A 120 -0.59 -0.54 -10.70
CA ILE A 120 -2.02 -0.75 -10.40
C ILE A 120 -2.58 0.41 -9.57
N MET A 121 -1.86 0.84 -8.55
CA MET A 121 -2.27 1.97 -7.71
C MET A 121 -2.32 3.28 -8.49
N THR A 122 -1.38 3.49 -9.41
CA THR A 122 -1.42 4.64 -10.32
C THR A 122 -2.70 4.66 -11.18
N LEU A 123 -3.13 3.50 -11.69
CA LEU A 123 -4.41 3.42 -12.42
C LEU A 123 -5.61 3.69 -11.51
N ASN A 124 -5.55 3.24 -10.27
CA ASN A 124 -6.60 3.50 -9.29
C ASN A 124 -6.77 5.00 -8.96
N ASP A 125 -5.70 5.79 -9.05
CA ASP A 125 -5.72 7.24 -8.79
C ASP A 125 -6.52 8.02 -9.85
N PHE A 126 -6.73 7.47 -11.05
CA PHE A 126 -7.46 8.16 -12.12
C PHE A 126 -8.90 8.51 -11.75
N LYS A 127 -9.54 7.71 -10.91
CA LYS A 127 -10.90 7.98 -10.44
C LYS A 127 -11.00 9.17 -9.48
N ALA A 128 -9.87 9.58 -8.87
CA ALA A 128 -9.82 10.60 -7.81
C ALA A 128 -9.22 11.93 -8.27
N VAL A 129 -8.82 12.07 -9.54
CA VAL A 129 -8.07 13.23 -10.07
C VAL A 129 -8.72 14.58 -9.73
N ALA A 130 -10.05 14.68 -9.81
CA ALA A 130 -10.76 15.94 -9.52
C ALA A 130 -10.66 16.31 -8.03
N GLY A 131 -10.91 15.37 -7.13
CA GLY A 131 -10.81 15.59 -5.68
C GLY A 131 -9.36 15.80 -5.23
N ASP A 132 -8.43 15.03 -5.77
CA ASP A 132 -7.00 15.17 -5.48
C ASP A 132 -6.50 16.57 -5.84
N ARG A 133 -6.86 17.05 -7.04
CA ARG A 133 -6.51 18.41 -7.48
C ARG A 133 -7.10 19.48 -6.58
N ALA A 134 -8.37 19.34 -6.18
CA ALA A 134 -9.05 20.27 -5.29
C ALA A 134 -8.44 20.32 -3.88
N MET A 135 -7.90 19.19 -3.42
CA MET A 135 -7.33 19.05 -2.07
C MET A 135 -5.80 19.18 -2.03
N GLY A 136 -5.16 19.46 -3.17
CA GLY A 136 -3.70 19.60 -3.26
C GLY A 136 -2.94 18.27 -3.15
N VAL A 137 -3.63 17.12 -3.29
CA VAL A 137 -3.01 15.80 -3.35
C VAL A 137 -2.30 15.64 -4.69
N ARG A 138 -1.05 15.22 -4.66
CA ARG A 138 -0.19 15.08 -5.82
C ARG A 138 -0.13 13.63 -6.29
N SER A 139 -1.29 13.03 -6.62
CA SER A 139 -1.33 11.72 -7.28
C SER A 139 -0.64 11.75 -8.65
N LEU A 140 -0.21 10.61 -9.19
CA LEU A 140 0.55 10.59 -10.45
C LEU A 140 -0.23 11.19 -11.63
N PRO A 141 -1.54 10.93 -11.80
CA PRO A 141 -2.32 11.60 -12.83
C PRO A 141 -2.36 13.13 -12.67
N VAL A 142 -2.36 13.63 -11.44
CA VAL A 142 -2.31 15.08 -11.15
C VAL A 142 -0.94 15.67 -11.48
N GLN A 143 0.14 14.95 -11.15
CA GLN A 143 1.53 15.42 -11.36
C GLN A 143 1.97 15.38 -12.83
N LEU A 144 1.66 14.28 -13.53
CA LEU A 144 2.19 13.97 -14.87
C LEU A 144 1.19 14.24 -16.00
N GLY A 145 -0.09 14.40 -15.64
CA GLY A 145 -1.21 14.32 -16.58
C GLY A 145 -1.58 12.87 -16.90
N GLU A 146 -2.83 12.65 -17.29
CA GLU A 146 -3.42 11.32 -17.45
C GLU A 146 -2.64 10.43 -18.44
N GLN A 147 -2.27 10.95 -19.61
CA GLN A 147 -1.58 10.17 -20.63
C GLN A 147 -0.21 9.65 -20.14
N ARG A 148 0.59 10.52 -19.52
CA ARG A 148 1.93 10.11 -19.02
C ARG A 148 1.81 9.19 -17.81
N ALA A 149 0.88 9.46 -16.90
CA ALA A 149 0.63 8.61 -15.76
C ALA A 149 0.18 7.21 -16.19
N GLY A 150 -0.68 7.10 -17.21
CA GLY A 150 -1.07 5.83 -17.81
C GLY A 150 0.11 5.05 -18.38
N ASN A 151 1.00 5.73 -19.13
CA ASN A 151 2.20 5.11 -19.66
C ASN A 151 3.14 4.61 -18.55
N VAL A 152 3.35 5.43 -17.51
CA VAL A 152 4.14 5.05 -16.34
C VAL A 152 3.53 3.82 -15.66
N ALA A 153 2.21 3.80 -15.44
CA ALA A 153 1.54 2.65 -14.87
C ALA A 153 1.74 1.37 -15.68
N CYS A 154 1.60 1.45 -17.01
CA CYS A 154 1.84 0.31 -17.90
C CYS A 154 3.28 -0.22 -17.79
N TRP A 155 4.28 0.64 -17.75
CA TRP A 155 5.67 0.22 -17.60
C TRP A 155 5.95 -0.41 -16.23
N PHE A 156 5.41 0.17 -15.15
CA PHE A 156 5.53 -0.41 -13.81
C PHE A 156 4.87 -1.79 -13.70
N MET A 157 3.84 -2.07 -14.47
CA MET A 157 3.22 -3.40 -14.52
C MET A 157 3.96 -4.35 -15.47
N ALA A 158 4.33 -3.91 -16.68
CA ALA A 158 4.86 -4.78 -17.71
C ALA A 158 6.30 -5.24 -17.44
N LEU A 159 7.20 -4.34 -17.01
CA LEU A 159 8.61 -4.70 -16.83
C LEU A 159 8.82 -5.75 -15.73
N PRO A 160 8.22 -5.64 -14.52
CA PRO A 160 8.35 -6.70 -13.53
C PRO A 160 7.80 -8.04 -14.00
N GLN A 161 6.69 -8.06 -14.74
CA GLN A 161 6.13 -9.31 -15.27
C GLN A 161 7.06 -9.99 -16.27
N LEU A 162 7.69 -9.23 -17.14
CA LEU A 162 8.71 -9.75 -18.05
C LEU A 162 9.90 -10.35 -17.29
N LEU A 163 10.36 -9.66 -16.23
CA LEU A 163 11.43 -10.17 -15.38
C LEU A 163 11.01 -11.45 -14.63
N VAL A 164 9.78 -11.52 -14.12
CA VAL A 164 9.25 -12.75 -13.50
C VAL A 164 9.29 -13.91 -14.49
N ILE A 165 8.84 -13.70 -15.72
CA ILE A 165 8.87 -14.73 -16.76
C ILE A 165 10.31 -15.21 -17.00
N ILE A 166 11.27 -14.30 -17.15
CA ILE A 166 12.70 -14.63 -17.36
C ILE A 166 13.25 -15.42 -16.16
N LEU A 167 12.96 -15.00 -14.93
CA LEU A 167 13.42 -15.67 -13.73
C LEU A 167 12.84 -17.09 -13.60
N LEU A 168 11.56 -17.27 -13.91
CA LEU A 168 10.92 -18.59 -13.86
C LEU A 168 11.50 -19.58 -14.89
N PHE A 169 12.00 -19.09 -16.03
CA PHE A 169 12.71 -19.93 -16.98
C PHE A 169 14.16 -20.22 -16.56
N ALA A 170 14.76 -19.35 -15.74
CA ALA A 170 16.14 -19.48 -15.28
C ALA A 170 16.28 -20.32 -14.01
N TRP A 171 15.22 -20.52 -13.26
CA TRP A 171 15.17 -21.27 -11.98
C TRP A 171 14.73 -22.70 -12.15
#